data_245a88daad21096e9e55086705d2bddf
#
_entry.id   245a88daad21096e9e55086705d2bddf
#
_cell.length_a   1.000
_cell.length_b   1.000
_cell.length_c   1.000
_cell.angle_alpha   90.00
_cell.angle_beta   90.00
_cell.angle_gamma   90.00
#
_symmetry.space_group_name_H-M   'P 1'
#
loop_
_entity.id
_entity.type
_entity.pdbx_description
1 polymer ?
#
loop_
_entity_poly.entity_id
_entity_poly.type
_entity_poly.pdbx_seq_one_letter_code
_entity_poly.pdbx_strand_id
1 'polypeptide(L)'
;MRLILCVSLFVVLGCSSTIQPSKTIKKEEIVFNTISKGTLFGNGIEGILEEKFTIKNEKQWQVFLNKINSVNSVSSSFSEININFSNHIIICVFDTIRNTGCYAIEIERVFVEKKNLNVVYKKKEPGPMEMVTTIITQPYHIVKIEKRGEDHKFINKN
;
A
#
# COMPACT_ATOMS: atom_id res chain seq x y z
N MET A 1 50.25 -48.53 -56.25
CA MET A 1 48.81 -48.41 -55.92
C MET A 1 48.70 -47.86 -54.49
N ARG A 2 48.58 -46.54 -54.39
CA ARG A 2 48.58 -45.82 -53.09
C ARG A 2 47.15 -45.47 -52.72
N LEU A 3 46.68 -46.09 -51.64
CA LEU A 3 45.34 -45.83 -51.05
C LEU A 3 45.40 -44.58 -50.14
N ILE A 4 44.71 -43.52 -50.52
CA ILE A 4 44.61 -42.30 -49.76
C ILE A 4 43.34 -42.43 -48.90
N LEU A 5 43.54 -42.52 -47.58
CA LEU A 5 42.47 -42.55 -46.55
C LEU A 5 42.11 -41.11 -46.20
N CYS A 6 40.92 -40.60 -46.64
CA CYS A 6 40.38 -39.32 -46.23
C CYS A 6 39.68 -39.48 -44.89
N VAL A 7 40.28 -38.95 -43.82
CA VAL A 7 39.65 -38.81 -42.51
C VAL A 7 38.90 -37.47 -42.51
N SER A 8 37.56 -37.53 -42.56
CA SER A 8 36.71 -36.35 -42.42
C SER A 8 36.48 -36.04 -40.93
N LEU A 9 37.05 -34.92 -40.51
CA LEU A 9 36.89 -34.39 -39.15
C LEU A 9 35.53 -33.68 -39.02
N PHE A 10 34.56 -34.31 -38.33
CA PHE A 10 33.27 -33.69 -37.97
C PHE A 10 33.48 -32.75 -36.79
N VAL A 11 33.45 -31.43 -37.02
CA VAL A 11 33.42 -30.43 -35.96
C VAL A 11 31.96 -30.24 -35.53
N VAL A 12 31.61 -30.78 -34.36
CA VAL A 12 30.30 -30.56 -33.74
C VAL A 12 30.32 -29.20 -33.01
N LEU A 13 29.74 -28.17 -33.61
CA LEU A 13 29.52 -26.86 -32.98
C LEU A 13 28.36 -27.01 -31.95
N GLY A 14 28.71 -27.29 -30.71
CA GLY A 14 27.78 -27.28 -29.60
C GLY A 14 27.33 -25.85 -29.29
N CYS A 15 26.10 -25.45 -29.64
CA CYS A 15 25.46 -24.25 -29.17
C CYS A 15 25.16 -24.39 -27.66
N SER A 16 26.05 -23.85 -26.82
CA SER A 16 25.76 -23.67 -25.39
C SER A 16 24.76 -22.54 -25.22
N SER A 17 23.48 -22.88 -25.12
CA SER A 17 22.44 -21.92 -24.69
C SER A 17 22.68 -21.56 -23.22
N THR A 18 23.32 -20.43 -22.98
CA THR A 18 23.45 -19.84 -21.64
C THR A 18 22.07 -19.37 -21.21
N ILE A 19 21.36 -20.20 -20.44
CA ILE A 19 20.12 -19.78 -19.72
C ILE A 19 20.60 -18.78 -18.69
N GLN A 20 20.43 -17.49 -18.97
CA GLN A 20 20.62 -16.45 -17.95
C GLN A 20 19.55 -16.69 -16.88
N PRO A 21 19.93 -16.81 -15.58
CA PRO A 21 18.94 -16.89 -14.53
C PRO A 21 18.13 -15.61 -14.54
N SER A 22 16.83 -15.72 -14.78
CA SER A 22 15.91 -14.60 -14.66
C SER A 22 16.07 -14.05 -13.24
N LYS A 23 16.48 -12.79 -13.10
CA LYS A 23 16.66 -12.11 -11.82
C LYS A 23 15.28 -12.00 -11.15
N THR A 24 14.94 -13.03 -10.38
CA THR A 24 13.69 -13.04 -9.61
C THR A 24 13.72 -11.84 -8.68
N ILE A 25 12.89 -10.84 -8.98
CA ILE A 25 12.77 -9.64 -8.15
C ILE A 25 12.08 -10.08 -6.86
N LYS A 26 12.86 -10.12 -5.77
CA LYS A 26 12.37 -10.51 -4.45
C LYS A 26 11.44 -9.41 -3.93
N LYS A 27 10.19 -9.77 -3.68
CA LYS A 27 9.24 -8.95 -2.92
C LYS A 27 9.45 -9.23 -1.44
N GLU A 28 9.57 -8.18 -0.63
CA GLU A 28 9.67 -8.26 0.82
C GLU A 28 8.35 -7.75 1.41
N GLU A 29 7.56 -8.64 2.01
CA GLU A 29 6.31 -8.27 2.70
C GLU A 29 6.63 -7.53 3.99
N ILE A 30 5.89 -6.46 4.25
CA ILE A 30 6.01 -5.62 5.43
C ILE A 30 4.78 -5.81 6.31
N VAL A 31 5.01 -6.20 7.54
CA VAL A 31 3.96 -6.29 8.55
C VAL A 31 3.53 -4.88 8.93
N PHE A 32 2.23 -4.65 9.06
CA PHE A 32 1.68 -3.40 9.54
C PHE A 32 0.71 -3.62 10.70
N ASN A 33 0.61 -2.62 11.57
CA ASN A 33 -0.37 -2.58 12.65
C ASN A 33 -1.43 -1.52 12.33
N THR A 34 -2.71 -1.90 12.35
CA THR A 34 -3.81 -0.96 12.20
C THR A 34 -3.90 -0.07 13.44
N ILE A 35 -3.76 1.25 13.25
CA ILE A 35 -4.05 2.25 14.28
C ILE A 35 -5.54 2.48 14.35
N SER A 36 -6.18 2.69 13.21
CA SER A 36 -7.62 2.86 13.11
C SER A 36 -8.11 2.57 11.69
N LYS A 37 -9.30 1.99 11.60
CA LYS A 37 -10.03 1.79 10.35
C LYS A 37 -11.50 2.07 10.62
N GLY A 38 -12.11 2.93 9.79
CA GLY A 38 -13.48 3.32 10.01
C GLY A 38 -13.99 4.35 9.02
N THR A 39 -14.86 5.20 9.52
CA THR A 39 -15.57 6.20 8.74
C THR A 39 -15.64 7.51 9.53
N LEU A 40 -15.33 8.62 8.86
CA LEU A 40 -15.60 9.95 9.37
C LEU A 40 -17.07 10.34 9.10
N PHE A 41 -17.67 11.03 10.05
CA PHE A 41 -19.05 11.50 10.01
C PHE A 41 -19.16 13.04 10.11
N GLY A 42 -18.08 13.75 9.83
CA GLY A 42 -18.04 15.21 9.89
C GLY A 42 -18.49 15.90 8.58
N ASN A 43 -19.14 15.19 7.68
CA ASN A 43 -19.61 15.72 6.40
C ASN A 43 -18.49 16.36 5.54
N GLY A 44 -17.23 15.96 5.75
CA GLY A 44 -16.06 16.52 5.09
C GLY A 44 -15.55 17.84 5.67
N ILE A 45 -16.12 18.31 6.78
CA ILE A 45 -15.69 19.55 7.46
C ILE A 45 -14.27 19.40 8.01
N GLU A 46 -13.82 18.17 8.31
CA GLU A 46 -12.42 17.88 8.65
C GLU A 46 -11.44 18.32 7.55
N GLY A 47 -11.93 18.56 6.35
CA GLY A 47 -11.15 19.03 5.19
C GLY A 47 -10.12 18.01 4.71
N ILE A 48 -10.29 16.72 5.05
CA ILE A 48 -9.48 15.63 4.52
C ILE A 48 -10.06 15.25 3.17
N LEU A 49 -9.27 15.43 2.11
CA LEU A 49 -9.68 15.04 0.76
C LEU A 49 -9.49 13.53 0.54
N GLU A 50 -9.90 13.02 -0.62
CA GLU A 50 -9.48 11.70 -1.06
C GLU A 50 -7.96 11.67 -1.25
N GLU A 51 -7.24 11.22 -0.24
CA GLU A 51 -5.78 11.27 -0.18
C GLU A 51 -5.18 9.95 0.28
N LYS A 52 -3.92 9.74 -0.16
CA LYS A 52 -3.05 8.69 0.32
C LYS A 52 -1.71 9.33 0.63
N PHE A 53 -1.30 9.28 1.89
CA PHE A 53 -0.08 9.95 2.32
C PHE A 53 0.60 9.21 3.47
N THR A 54 1.82 9.62 3.75
CA THR A 54 2.64 9.07 4.84
C THR A 54 3.02 10.17 5.81
N ILE A 55 2.91 9.88 7.09
CA ILE A 55 3.35 10.73 8.20
C ILE A 55 4.68 10.16 8.72
N LYS A 56 5.73 10.99 8.74
CA LYS A 56 7.10 10.56 8.99
C LYS A 56 7.71 11.14 10.28
N ASN A 57 7.00 12.05 10.94
CA ASN A 57 7.48 12.70 12.17
C ASN A 57 6.32 13.18 13.04
N GLU A 58 6.65 13.50 14.29
CA GLU A 58 5.71 13.94 15.32
C GLU A 58 4.95 15.22 14.91
N LYS A 59 5.62 16.19 14.31
CA LYS A 59 4.97 17.43 13.89
C LYS A 59 3.83 17.19 12.89
N GLN A 60 4.08 16.33 11.88
CA GLN A 60 3.06 15.95 10.91
C GLN A 60 1.91 15.17 11.58
N TRP A 61 2.25 14.32 12.56
CA TRP A 61 1.25 13.55 13.30
C TRP A 61 0.32 14.45 14.10
N GLN A 62 0.85 15.43 14.84
CA GLN A 62 0.05 16.38 15.60
C GLN A 62 -0.85 17.25 14.70
N VAL A 63 -0.34 17.69 13.55
CA VAL A 63 -1.16 18.42 12.55
C VAL A 63 -2.30 17.54 12.04
N PHE A 64 -2.01 16.28 11.76
CA PHE A 64 -3.03 15.32 11.32
C PHE A 64 -4.06 15.04 12.41
N LEU A 65 -3.65 14.80 13.66
CA LEU A 65 -4.58 14.58 14.80
C LEU A 65 -5.51 15.77 15.01
N ASN A 66 -4.98 16.99 14.94
CA ASN A 66 -5.81 18.20 15.04
C ASN A 66 -6.84 18.26 13.91
N LYS A 67 -6.44 17.89 12.69
CA LYS A 67 -7.31 17.89 11.52
C LYS A 67 -8.42 16.84 11.63
N ILE A 68 -8.09 15.60 11.93
CA ILE A 68 -9.06 14.50 12.01
C ILE A 68 -10.04 14.66 13.19
N ASN A 69 -9.62 15.34 14.24
CA ASN A 69 -10.43 15.63 15.43
C ASN A 69 -11.21 16.95 15.35
N SER A 70 -11.13 17.68 14.25
CA SER A 70 -11.73 19.03 14.18
C SER A 70 -13.25 19.05 14.31
N VAL A 71 -13.92 17.95 14.03
CA VAL A 71 -15.39 17.80 14.16
C VAL A 71 -15.74 16.80 15.25
N ASN A 72 -15.11 15.63 15.23
CA ASN A 72 -15.36 14.54 16.17
C ASN A 72 -14.03 14.08 16.80
N SER A 73 -14.05 13.57 18.02
CA SER A 73 -12.86 13.05 18.70
C SER A 73 -12.46 11.67 18.13
N VAL A 74 -12.14 11.61 16.85
CA VAL A 74 -11.87 10.36 16.11
C VAL A 74 -10.69 9.60 16.71
N SER A 75 -9.63 10.32 17.08
CA SER A 75 -8.43 9.71 17.65
C SER A 75 -8.62 9.05 19.01
N SER A 76 -9.75 9.30 19.69
CA SER A 76 -10.07 8.60 20.95
C SER A 76 -10.25 7.09 20.77
N SER A 77 -10.52 6.64 19.54
CA SER A 77 -10.68 5.23 19.16
C SER A 77 -9.40 4.60 18.59
N PHE A 78 -8.29 5.36 18.50
CA PHE A 78 -7.05 4.85 17.96
C PHE A 78 -6.43 3.83 18.93
N SER A 79 -5.91 2.74 18.39
CA SER A 79 -5.21 1.73 19.18
C SER A 79 -3.89 2.26 19.80
N GLU A 80 -3.31 3.28 19.18
CA GLU A 80 -2.08 3.93 19.63
C GLU A 80 -2.03 5.38 19.14
N ILE A 81 -1.66 6.31 20.04
CA ILE A 81 -1.48 7.74 19.71
C ILE A 81 0.00 8.14 19.81
N ASN A 82 0.73 7.57 20.76
CA ASN A 82 2.13 7.89 20.99
C ASN A 82 3.03 7.07 20.06
N ILE A 83 3.42 7.66 18.94
CA ILE A 83 4.19 6.97 17.89
C ILE A 83 5.67 7.29 18.02
N ASN A 84 6.52 6.26 18.07
CA ASN A 84 7.96 6.45 17.99
C ASN A 84 8.42 6.62 16.53
N PHE A 85 8.45 7.84 16.05
CA PHE A 85 8.86 8.20 14.68
C PHE A 85 10.37 8.02 14.38
N SER A 86 11.18 7.65 15.36
CA SER A 86 12.55 7.19 15.08
C SER A 86 12.54 5.86 14.33
N ASN A 87 11.59 4.99 14.67
CA ASN A 87 11.52 3.60 14.17
C ASN A 87 10.27 3.31 13.33
N HIS A 88 9.28 4.21 13.30
CA HIS A 88 8.01 3.96 12.62
C HIS A 88 7.59 5.13 11.73
N ILE A 89 6.71 4.83 10.80
CA ILE A 89 5.95 5.79 10.00
C ILE A 89 4.49 5.36 9.96
N ILE A 90 3.62 6.32 9.68
CA ILE A 90 2.18 6.08 9.55
C ILE A 90 1.79 6.23 8.08
N ILE A 91 0.98 5.30 7.61
CA ILE A 91 0.38 5.34 6.27
C ILE A 91 -1.11 5.56 6.44
N CYS A 92 -1.63 6.55 5.74
CA CYS A 92 -3.04 6.93 5.75
C CYS A 92 -3.63 6.77 4.36
N VAL A 93 -4.79 6.16 4.26
CA VAL A 93 -5.62 6.14 3.05
C VAL A 93 -7.03 6.62 3.40
N PHE A 94 -7.53 7.59 2.64
CA PHE A 94 -8.86 8.14 2.74
C PHE A 94 -9.59 7.98 1.42
N ASP A 95 -10.83 7.54 1.45
CA ASP A 95 -11.71 7.58 0.29
C ASP A 95 -12.30 8.97 0.10
N THR A 96 -12.99 9.18 -1.02
CA THR A 96 -13.79 10.38 -1.22
C THR A 96 -14.96 10.44 -0.23
N ILE A 97 -15.51 11.62 -0.02
CA ILE A 97 -16.76 11.81 0.73
C ILE A 97 -17.90 11.15 -0.05
N ARG A 98 -18.68 10.32 0.65
CA ARG A 98 -19.82 9.58 0.12
C ARG A 98 -21.13 10.10 0.71
N ASN A 99 -22.17 10.18 -0.10
CA ASN A 99 -23.50 10.63 0.36
C ASN A 99 -24.27 9.55 1.12
N THR A 100 -23.72 8.33 1.20
CA THR A 100 -24.35 7.19 1.87
C THR A 100 -23.30 6.38 2.64
N GLY A 101 -23.76 5.50 3.53
CA GLY A 101 -22.92 4.52 4.21
C GLY A 101 -22.55 3.30 3.33
N CYS A 102 -22.03 2.27 3.98
CA CYS A 102 -21.61 0.97 3.40
C CYS A 102 -20.39 1.01 2.47
N TYR A 103 -19.71 2.14 2.33
CA TYR A 103 -18.39 2.23 1.71
C TYR A 103 -17.28 1.92 2.70
N ALA A 104 -16.18 1.35 2.21
CA ALA A 104 -14.98 1.15 3.00
C ALA A 104 -13.71 1.29 2.16
N ILE A 105 -12.59 1.59 2.82
CA ILE A 105 -11.25 1.55 2.23
C ILE A 105 -10.33 0.77 3.16
N GLU A 106 -9.47 -0.07 2.59
CA GLU A 106 -8.60 -0.94 3.38
C GLU A 106 -7.24 -1.13 2.73
N ILE A 107 -6.18 -0.95 3.51
CA ILE A 107 -4.83 -1.39 3.15
C ILE A 107 -4.79 -2.90 3.34
N GLU A 108 -4.53 -3.64 2.26
CA GLU A 108 -4.46 -5.10 2.27
C GLU A 108 -3.04 -5.62 2.43
N ARG A 109 -2.07 -4.94 1.80
CA ARG A 109 -0.68 -5.37 1.78
C ARG A 109 0.25 -4.18 1.72
N VAL A 110 1.40 -4.33 2.35
CA VAL A 110 2.55 -3.43 2.20
C VAL A 110 3.76 -4.29 1.88
N PHE A 111 4.50 -3.96 0.83
CA PHE A 111 5.69 -4.71 0.44
C PHE A 111 6.72 -3.82 -0.26
N VAL A 112 7.99 -4.19 -0.15
CA VAL A 112 9.08 -3.55 -0.89
C VAL A 112 9.40 -4.34 -2.14
N GLU A 113 9.46 -3.65 -3.27
CA GLU A 113 9.92 -4.17 -4.56
C GLU A 113 10.72 -3.09 -5.30
N LYS A 114 11.93 -3.42 -5.76
CA LYS A 114 12.80 -2.48 -6.52
C LYS A 114 12.99 -1.12 -5.84
N LYS A 115 13.21 -1.09 -4.54
CA LYS A 115 13.35 0.14 -3.72
C LYS A 115 12.08 1.00 -3.62
N ASN A 116 10.91 0.47 -3.97
CA ASN A 116 9.63 1.15 -3.70
C ASN A 116 8.89 0.41 -2.60
N LEU A 117 8.37 1.16 -1.65
CA LEU A 117 7.37 0.68 -0.69
C LEU A 117 6.01 0.77 -1.37
N ASN A 118 5.43 -0.39 -1.69
CA ASN A 118 4.14 -0.48 -2.35
C ASN A 118 3.05 -0.71 -1.31
N VAL A 119 2.08 0.18 -1.27
CA VAL A 119 0.90 0.11 -0.39
C VAL A 119 -0.29 -0.27 -1.26
N VAL A 120 -0.74 -1.51 -1.13
CA VAL A 120 -1.92 -2.02 -1.85
C VAL A 120 -3.15 -1.81 -0.99
N TYR A 121 -4.12 -1.09 -1.52
CA TYR A 121 -5.41 -0.88 -0.87
C TYR A 121 -6.55 -1.23 -1.81
N LYS A 122 -7.71 -1.52 -1.24
CA LYS A 122 -8.96 -1.69 -1.97
C LYS A 122 -10.04 -0.76 -1.43
N LYS A 123 -10.99 -0.44 -2.28
CA LYS A 123 -12.25 0.21 -1.90
C LYS A 123 -13.36 -0.82 -1.95
N LYS A 124 -14.28 -0.75 -1.01
CA LYS A 124 -15.53 -1.50 -1.03
C LYS A 124 -16.66 -0.52 -1.30
N GLU A 125 -17.52 -0.86 -2.23
CA GLU A 125 -18.75 -0.16 -2.54
C GLU A 125 -19.97 -1.05 -2.19
N PRO A 126 -21.10 -0.47 -1.80
CA PRO A 126 -22.32 -1.24 -1.59
C PRO A 126 -22.77 -1.91 -2.89
N GLY A 127 -23.33 -3.10 -2.76
CA GLY A 127 -23.91 -3.83 -3.89
C GLY A 127 -25.17 -3.15 -4.44
N PRO A 128 -25.60 -3.47 -5.69
CA PRO A 128 -26.74 -2.82 -6.34
C PRO A 128 -28.07 -2.93 -5.59
N MET A 129 -28.21 -3.92 -4.72
CA MET A 129 -29.41 -4.20 -3.92
C MET A 129 -29.17 -4.05 -2.41
N GLU A 130 -28.00 -3.54 -2.02
CA GLU A 130 -27.66 -3.37 -0.61
C GLU A 130 -28.35 -2.12 -0.04
N MET A 131 -29.05 -2.27 1.08
CA MET A 131 -29.62 -1.12 1.79
C MET A 131 -28.51 -0.30 2.41
N VAL A 132 -28.47 0.98 2.09
CA VAL A 132 -27.47 1.93 2.60
C VAL A 132 -28.13 2.97 3.51
N THR A 133 -27.37 3.49 4.46
CA THR A 133 -27.80 4.63 5.27
C THR A 133 -27.62 5.94 4.50
N THR A 134 -28.54 6.90 4.68
CA THR A 134 -28.46 8.25 4.08
C THR A 134 -27.62 9.20 4.93
N ILE A 135 -26.42 8.78 5.28
CA ILE A 135 -25.46 9.54 6.08
C ILE A 135 -24.24 9.84 5.22
N ILE A 136 -23.77 11.09 5.26
CA ILE A 136 -22.52 11.48 4.61
C ILE A 136 -21.36 10.83 5.37
N THR A 137 -20.53 10.11 4.65
CA THR A 137 -19.42 9.31 5.21
C THR A 137 -18.13 9.54 4.46
N GLN A 138 -17.00 9.37 5.15
CA GLN A 138 -15.69 9.29 4.49
C GLN A 138 -14.87 8.14 5.08
N PRO A 139 -14.75 7.00 4.37
CA PRO A 139 -13.99 5.85 4.82
C PRO A 139 -12.49 6.14 4.91
N TYR A 140 -11.83 5.54 5.90
CA TYR A 140 -10.39 5.66 6.09
C TYR A 140 -9.75 4.39 6.66
N HIS A 141 -8.44 4.24 6.45
CA HIS A 141 -7.60 3.26 7.11
C HIS A 141 -6.23 3.87 7.41
N ILE A 142 -5.78 3.77 8.66
CA ILE A 142 -4.52 4.30 9.18
C ILE A 142 -3.73 3.14 9.74
N VAL A 143 -2.49 2.95 9.27
CA VAL A 143 -1.63 1.87 9.72
C VAL A 143 -0.24 2.37 10.09
N LYS A 144 0.42 1.68 11.01
CA LYS A 144 1.81 1.88 11.42
C LYS A 144 2.68 0.78 10.83
N ILE A 145 3.82 1.16 10.25
CA ILE A 145 4.88 0.24 9.82
C ILE A 145 6.23 0.65 10.37
N GLU A 146 7.22 -0.24 10.31
CA GLU A 146 8.61 0.13 10.53
C GLU A 146 9.07 1.16 9.52
N LYS A 147 9.92 2.09 9.98
CA LYS A 147 10.46 3.18 9.15
C LYS A 147 11.35 2.62 8.06
N ARG A 148 11.07 3.01 6.84
CA ARG A 148 11.80 2.64 5.65
C ARG A 148 12.15 3.88 4.83
N GLY A 149 13.24 3.78 4.07
CA GLY A 149 13.76 4.89 3.25
C GLY A 149 13.34 4.86 1.79
N GLU A 150 12.43 3.95 1.42
CA GLU A 150 11.97 3.78 0.06
C GLU A 150 10.95 4.85 -0.37
N ASP A 151 10.80 5.04 -1.67
CA ASP A 151 9.72 5.83 -2.24
C ASP A 151 8.39 5.09 -2.10
N HIS A 152 7.34 5.80 -1.69
CA HIS A 152 6.04 5.21 -1.42
C HIS A 152 5.16 5.26 -2.66
N LYS A 153 4.59 4.10 -3.04
CA LYS A 153 3.62 3.96 -4.12
C LYS A 153 2.31 3.38 -3.60
N PHE A 154 1.22 4.04 -3.89
CA PHE A 154 -0.12 3.55 -3.56
C PHE A 154 -0.74 2.89 -4.78
N ILE A 155 -1.21 1.65 -4.61
CA ILE A 155 -1.76 0.81 -5.67
C ILE A 155 -3.20 0.45 -5.29
N ASN A 156 -4.15 0.92 -6.07
CA ASN A 156 -5.54 0.48 -5.94
C ASN A 156 -5.70 -0.89 -6.60
N LYS A 157 -6.33 -1.82 -5.89
CA LYS A 157 -6.57 -3.21 -6.33
C LYS A 157 -8.03 -3.41 -6.78
N ASN A 158 -8.64 -2.42 -7.35
CA ASN A 158 -9.98 -2.65 -7.93
C ASN A 158 -9.90 -3.46 -9.21
#